data_42da7fb925fcf3eecc5a58ad3dc367a8
#
_entry.id   42da7fb925fcf3eecc5a58ad3dc367a8
#
_cell.length_a   1.000
_cell.length_b   1.000
_cell.length_c   1.000
_cell.angle_alpha   90.00
_cell.angle_beta   90.00
_cell.angle_gamma   90.00
#
_symmetry.space_group_name_H-M   'P 1'
#
loop_
_entity.id
_entity.type
_entity.pdbx_description
1 polymer ?
#
loop_
_entity_poly.entity_id
_entity_poly.type
_entity_poly.pdbx_seq_one_letter_code
_entity_poly.pdbx_strand_id
1 'polypeptide(L)'
;IHAFPDGIAERAMKKLSDTAGFPHYSLGTEEDTRRILTDCGIDIGVLLPIATKPSQQTSVNNWAAKVNKGNIVSFGTVHPDNTEYLDELDRIKALGLKGVKIHPDYQGFFLFEERLMPFWKRCAELKLPVTIHMGYDPVSPENRHAMPQDLVFIHEKVPNVDIIAAHMGGIFCWEAVFRYICGDRHIW
;
A
#
# COMPACT_ATOMS: atom_id res chain seq x y z
N ILE A 1 -2.03 3.65 -7.80
CA ILE A 1 -1.22 4.79 -8.25
C ILE A 1 -0.49 5.43 -7.08
N HIS A 2 0.60 6.17 -7.37
CA HIS A 2 1.33 6.97 -6.39
C HIS A 2 1.31 8.43 -6.81
N ALA A 3 1.05 9.31 -5.86
CA ALA A 3 1.21 10.76 -5.99
C ALA A 3 1.65 11.32 -4.64
N PHE A 4 2.15 12.55 -4.67
CA PHE A 4 2.78 13.19 -3.53
C PHE A 4 2.29 14.64 -3.40
N PRO A 5 2.39 15.25 -2.20
CA PRO A 5 2.24 16.69 -2.06
C PRO A 5 3.21 17.44 -2.98
N ASP A 6 2.76 18.53 -3.60
CA ASP A 6 3.51 19.27 -4.64
C ASP A 6 4.93 19.63 -4.21
N GLY A 7 5.10 20.05 -2.95
CA GLY A 7 6.41 20.44 -2.42
C GLY A 7 7.46 19.31 -2.33
N ILE A 8 7.07 18.06 -2.52
CA ILE A 8 7.98 16.91 -2.49
C ILE A 8 7.90 16.04 -3.75
N ALA A 9 6.92 16.26 -4.62
CA ALA A 9 6.61 15.40 -5.76
C ALA A 9 7.82 15.16 -6.68
N GLU A 10 8.47 16.22 -7.14
CA GLU A 10 9.65 16.15 -8.02
C GLU A 10 10.76 15.29 -7.40
N ARG A 11 11.12 15.55 -6.14
CA ARG A 11 12.16 14.80 -5.43
C ARG A 11 11.77 13.32 -5.24
N ALA A 12 10.50 13.06 -4.93
CA ALA A 12 10.00 11.70 -4.74
C ALA A 12 10.03 10.92 -6.06
N MET A 13 9.56 11.52 -7.15
CA MET A 13 9.57 10.90 -8.49
C MET A 13 10.98 10.62 -8.97
N LYS A 14 11.90 11.59 -8.79
CA LYS A 14 13.32 11.37 -9.11
C LYS A 14 13.89 10.19 -8.33
N LYS A 15 13.67 10.13 -7.02
CA LYS A 15 14.15 9.02 -6.18
C LYS A 15 13.59 7.67 -6.65
N LEU A 16 12.30 7.60 -6.99
CA LEU A 16 11.69 6.39 -7.52
C LEU A 16 12.32 5.94 -8.83
N SER A 17 12.54 6.88 -9.77
CA SER A 17 13.21 6.59 -11.05
C SER A 17 14.64 6.11 -10.85
N ASP A 18 15.42 6.77 -10.00
CA ASP A 18 16.80 6.40 -9.70
C ASP A 18 16.88 4.98 -9.10
N THR A 19 15.91 4.64 -8.22
CA THR A 19 15.84 3.32 -7.59
C THR A 19 15.38 2.23 -8.56
N ALA A 20 14.38 2.53 -9.38
CA ALA A 20 13.81 1.57 -10.33
C ALA A 20 14.67 1.37 -11.59
N GLY A 21 15.57 2.30 -11.89
CA GLY A 21 16.44 2.24 -13.07
C GLY A 21 15.73 2.62 -14.39
N PHE A 22 14.56 3.27 -14.33
CA PHE A 22 13.84 3.75 -15.52
C PHE A 22 13.17 5.10 -15.29
N PRO A 23 12.91 5.89 -16.35
CA PRO A 23 12.36 7.22 -16.23
C PRO A 23 10.90 7.19 -15.77
N HIS A 24 10.48 8.22 -15.03
CA HIS A 24 9.07 8.47 -14.74
C HIS A 24 8.42 9.32 -15.84
N TYR A 25 7.12 9.12 -16.05
CA TYR A 25 6.31 9.80 -17.06
C TYR A 25 5.23 10.69 -16.46
N SER A 26 5.22 10.84 -15.15
CA SER A 26 4.29 11.68 -14.38
C SER A 26 5.07 12.67 -13.53
N LEU A 27 4.48 13.84 -13.27
CA LEU A 27 5.01 14.80 -12.29
C LEU A 27 4.83 14.33 -10.84
N GLY A 28 3.97 13.32 -10.63
CA GLY A 28 3.67 12.78 -9.31
C GLY A 28 2.84 13.70 -8.41
N THR A 29 2.27 14.79 -8.95
CA THR A 29 1.35 15.68 -8.24
C THR A 29 -0.10 15.20 -8.31
N GLU A 30 -0.98 15.71 -7.44
CA GLU A 30 -2.41 15.43 -7.50
C GLU A 30 -3.00 15.84 -8.85
N GLU A 31 -2.71 17.05 -9.31
CA GLU A 31 -3.23 17.62 -10.55
C GLU A 31 -2.82 16.79 -11.77
N ASP A 32 -1.53 16.49 -11.91
CA ASP A 32 -1.03 15.69 -13.02
C ASP A 32 -1.60 14.27 -13.01
N THR A 33 -1.75 13.67 -11.82
CA THR A 33 -2.38 12.35 -11.68
C THR A 33 -3.82 12.36 -12.17
N ARG A 34 -4.63 13.35 -11.79
CA ARG A 34 -6.02 13.49 -12.27
C ARG A 34 -6.10 13.67 -13.78
N ARG A 35 -5.22 14.51 -14.33
CA ARG A 35 -5.11 14.73 -15.77
C ARG A 35 -4.82 13.41 -16.49
N ILE A 36 -3.79 12.67 -16.06
CA ILE A 36 -3.40 11.38 -16.68
C ILE A 36 -4.55 10.37 -16.62
N LEU A 37 -5.24 10.23 -15.48
CA LEU A 37 -6.40 9.35 -15.36
C LEU A 37 -7.47 9.69 -16.41
N THR A 38 -7.78 10.98 -16.54
CA THR A 38 -8.78 11.47 -17.50
C THR A 38 -8.34 11.23 -18.95
N ASP A 39 -7.10 11.58 -19.29
CA ASP A 39 -6.53 11.42 -20.64
C ASP A 39 -6.47 9.95 -21.07
N CYS A 40 -6.29 9.03 -20.11
CA CYS A 40 -6.27 7.59 -20.34
C CYS A 40 -7.66 6.94 -20.26
N GLY A 41 -8.74 7.69 -20.05
CA GLY A 41 -10.10 7.16 -19.94
C GLY A 41 -10.31 6.29 -18.69
N ILE A 42 -9.58 6.57 -17.61
CA ILE A 42 -9.71 5.86 -16.33
C ILE A 42 -10.65 6.64 -15.43
N ASP A 43 -11.78 6.05 -15.09
CA ASP A 43 -12.81 6.68 -14.27
C ASP A 43 -12.37 6.90 -12.83
N ILE A 44 -11.68 5.90 -12.22
CA ILE A 44 -11.26 5.95 -10.84
C ILE A 44 -9.82 5.40 -10.69
N GLY A 45 -8.95 6.20 -10.11
CA GLY A 45 -7.61 5.78 -9.68
C GLY A 45 -7.55 5.62 -8.16
N VAL A 46 -6.98 4.50 -7.68
CA VAL A 46 -6.76 4.28 -6.24
C VAL A 46 -5.38 4.79 -5.87
N LEU A 47 -5.34 5.83 -5.03
CA LEU A 47 -4.10 6.39 -4.50
C LEU A 47 -3.62 5.57 -3.30
N LEU A 48 -2.37 5.12 -3.37
CA LEU A 48 -1.74 4.23 -2.41
C LEU A 48 -0.51 4.92 -1.77
N PRO A 49 -0.69 5.81 -0.80
CA PRO A 49 0.41 6.50 -0.14
C PRO A 49 1.16 5.55 0.82
N ILE A 50 2.41 5.86 1.10
CA ILE A 50 3.27 5.06 1.98
C ILE A 50 3.94 5.98 3.00
N ALA A 51 3.79 5.67 4.29
CA ALA A 51 4.60 6.24 5.36
C ALA A 51 5.88 5.41 5.51
N THR A 52 6.99 5.90 4.97
CA THR A 52 8.30 5.21 5.03
C THR A 52 9.03 5.42 6.36
N LYS A 53 8.47 6.21 7.27
CA LYS A 53 8.96 6.43 8.64
C LYS A 53 7.77 6.49 9.61
N PRO A 54 7.94 6.03 10.86
CA PRO A 54 6.86 6.05 11.85
C PRO A 54 6.20 7.42 12.03
N SER A 55 6.98 8.50 12.00
CA SER A 55 6.50 9.88 12.20
C SER A 55 5.67 10.45 11.05
N GLN A 56 5.59 9.76 9.90
CA GLN A 56 4.93 10.30 8.70
C GLN A 56 3.45 9.92 8.59
N GLN A 57 2.99 8.85 9.25
CA GLN A 57 1.66 8.28 8.99
C GLN A 57 0.54 9.32 9.09
N THR A 58 0.51 10.14 10.14
CA THR A 58 -0.53 11.15 10.34
C THR A 58 -0.54 12.21 9.24
N SER A 59 0.62 12.75 8.87
CA SER A 59 0.71 13.78 7.82
C SER A 59 0.36 13.24 6.43
N VAL A 60 0.79 12.02 6.14
CA VAL A 60 0.47 11.32 4.88
C VAL A 60 -1.03 11.06 4.78
N ASN A 61 -1.67 10.59 5.85
CA ASN A 61 -3.10 10.32 5.87
C ASN A 61 -3.95 11.59 5.80
N ASN A 62 -3.49 12.68 6.41
CA ASN A 62 -4.15 14.00 6.26
C ASN A 62 -4.15 14.47 4.81
N TRP A 63 -3.02 14.32 4.11
CA TRP A 63 -2.94 14.66 2.69
C TRP A 63 -3.80 13.71 1.83
N ALA A 64 -3.74 12.41 2.09
CA ALA A 64 -4.56 11.41 1.40
C ALA A 64 -6.06 11.72 1.52
N ALA A 65 -6.53 12.11 2.70
CA ALA A 65 -7.91 12.51 2.93
C ALA A 65 -8.29 13.78 2.15
N LYS A 66 -7.37 14.76 2.04
CA LYS A 66 -7.60 16.00 1.28
C LYS A 66 -7.81 15.73 -0.22
N VAL A 67 -7.08 14.76 -0.79
CA VAL A 67 -7.14 14.44 -2.22
C VAL A 67 -8.16 13.35 -2.55
N ASN A 68 -8.80 12.74 -1.56
CA ASN A 68 -9.82 11.69 -1.69
C ASN A 68 -11.15 12.23 -2.21
N LYS A 69 -11.19 12.61 -3.50
CA LYS A 69 -12.37 13.20 -4.17
C LYS A 69 -12.28 12.99 -5.68
N GLY A 70 -13.41 13.22 -6.39
CA GLY A 70 -13.46 13.12 -7.86
C GLY A 70 -13.03 11.73 -8.34
N ASN A 71 -12.12 11.68 -9.30
CA ASN A 71 -11.58 10.45 -9.88
C ASN A 71 -10.44 9.79 -9.08
N ILE A 72 -10.15 10.26 -7.86
CA ILE A 72 -9.19 9.63 -6.94
C ILE A 72 -9.91 9.12 -5.70
N VAL A 73 -9.77 7.83 -5.44
CA VAL A 73 -10.10 7.18 -4.16
C VAL A 73 -8.79 6.93 -3.42
N SER A 74 -8.66 7.43 -2.19
CA SER A 74 -7.43 7.30 -1.44
C SER A 74 -7.52 6.21 -0.36
N PHE A 75 -6.46 5.45 -0.22
CA PHE A 75 -6.16 4.62 0.93
C PHE A 75 -5.34 5.42 1.94
N GLY A 76 -5.29 4.94 3.17
CA GLY A 76 -4.35 5.42 4.17
C GLY A 76 -3.11 4.55 4.26
N THR A 77 -2.24 4.86 5.20
CA THR A 77 -1.04 4.07 5.52
C THR A 77 -0.73 4.16 6.99
N VAL A 78 -0.15 3.09 7.55
CA VAL A 78 0.44 3.09 8.89
C VAL A 78 1.86 2.55 8.83
N HIS A 79 2.68 2.88 9.82
CA HIS A 79 4.01 2.29 9.96
C HIS A 79 4.03 1.35 11.16
N PRO A 80 4.43 0.08 11.01
CA PRO A 80 4.39 -0.91 12.09
C PRO A 80 5.19 -0.53 13.35
N ASP A 81 6.21 0.31 13.20
CA ASP A 81 7.05 0.78 14.31
C ASP A 81 6.51 2.05 14.98
N ASN A 82 5.37 2.58 14.54
CA ASN A 82 4.71 3.66 15.26
C ASN A 82 3.84 3.06 16.37
N THR A 83 4.01 3.50 17.61
CA THR A 83 3.28 2.96 18.77
C THR A 83 1.78 3.21 18.72
N GLU A 84 1.33 4.22 17.94
CA GLU A 84 -0.08 4.63 17.79
C GLU A 84 -0.68 4.16 16.46
N TYR A 85 -0.12 3.15 15.81
CA TYR A 85 -0.59 2.73 14.49
C TYR A 85 -2.01 2.15 14.51
N LEU A 86 -2.47 1.58 15.63
CA LEU A 86 -3.84 1.08 15.77
C LEU A 86 -4.85 2.25 15.84
N ASP A 87 -4.54 3.29 16.60
CA ASP A 87 -5.38 4.50 16.66
C ASP A 87 -5.42 5.21 15.29
N GLU A 88 -4.30 5.15 14.55
CA GLU A 88 -4.24 5.68 13.19
C GLU A 88 -5.12 4.88 12.21
N LEU A 89 -5.29 3.57 12.38
CA LEU A 89 -6.26 2.78 11.61
C LEU A 89 -7.70 3.25 11.84
N ASP A 90 -8.07 3.52 13.08
CA ASP A 90 -9.38 4.09 13.42
C ASP A 90 -9.56 5.46 12.77
N ARG A 91 -8.50 6.27 12.81
CA ARG A 91 -8.52 7.59 12.19
C ARG A 91 -8.61 7.50 10.65
N ILE A 92 -7.93 6.55 10.01
CA ILE A 92 -8.06 6.26 8.56
C ILE A 92 -9.53 6.00 8.21
N LYS A 93 -10.21 5.17 8.99
CA LYS A 93 -11.65 4.91 8.81
C LYS A 93 -12.50 6.16 8.98
N ALA A 94 -12.24 6.94 10.02
CA ALA A 94 -12.97 8.18 10.32
C ALA A 94 -12.76 9.26 9.25
N LEU A 95 -11.58 9.32 8.63
CA LEU A 95 -11.27 10.20 7.50
C LEU A 95 -11.94 9.78 6.18
N GLY A 96 -12.63 8.66 6.15
CA GLY A 96 -13.31 8.14 4.97
C GLY A 96 -12.37 7.53 3.91
N LEU A 97 -11.12 7.26 4.27
CA LEU A 97 -10.19 6.52 3.42
C LEU A 97 -10.65 5.07 3.26
N LYS A 98 -10.42 4.48 2.09
CA LYS A 98 -11.12 3.26 1.68
C LYS A 98 -10.35 1.96 1.92
N GLY A 99 -9.15 2.05 2.44
CA GLY A 99 -8.29 0.91 2.75
C GLY A 99 -6.95 1.37 3.30
N VAL A 100 -6.01 0.45 3.44
CA VAL A 100 -4.67 0.70 3.95
C VAL A 100 -3.63 0.21 2.94
N LYS A 101 -2.60 1.00 2.69
CA LYS A 101 -1.40 0.59 1.94
C LYS A 101 -0.24 0.38 2.89
N ILE A 102 0.40 -0.77 2.78
CA ILE A 102 1.70 -1.06 3.41
C ILE A 102 2.72 -1.48 2.36
N HIS A 103 3.99 -1.26 2.66
CA HIS A 103 5.10 -1.61 1.78
C HIS A 103 6.25 -2.22 2.60
N PRO A 104 6.27 -3.53 2.77
CA PRO A 104 7.21 -4.21 3.66
C PRO A 104 8.66 -3.83 3.43
N ASP A 105 9.12 -3.72 2.18
CA ASP A 105 10.49 -3.35 1.84
C ASP A 105 10.84 -1.91 2.26
N TYR A 106 9.94 -0.94 2.03
CA TYR A 106 10.18 0.47 2.39
C TYR A 106 10.03 0.74 3.88
N GLN A 107 9.27 -0.10 4.58
CA GLN A 107 8.96 0.03 6.00
C GLN A 107 9.78 -0.92 6.88
N GLY A 108 10.57 -1.83 6.28
CA GLY A 108 11.54 -2.67 6.97
C GLY A 108 10.96 -3.76 7.85
N PHE A 109 9.89 -4.47 7.41
CA PHE A 109 9.31 -5.58 8.14
C PHE A 109 8.95 -6.75 7.21
N PHE A 110 8.78 -7.95 7.78
CA PHE A 110 8.28 -9.12 7.06
C PHE A 110 6.81 -9.38 7.40
N LEU A 111 6.01 -9.84 6.42
CA LEU A 111 4.57 -10.05 6.61
C LEU A 111 4.24 -11.08 7.69
N PHE A 112 5.10 -12.08 7.89
CA PHE A 112 4.90 -13.15 8.87
C PHE A 112 5.24 -12.77 10.32
N GLU A 113 5.65 -11.50 10.59
CA GLU A 113 5.97 -11.07 11.95
C GLU A 113 4.73 -11.10 12.85
N GLU A 114 4.79 -11.85 13.95
CA GLU A 114 3.68 -11.98 14.91
C GLU A 114 3.21 -10.63 15.49
N ARG A 115 4.13 -9.66 15.60
CA ARG A 115 3.80 -8.30 16.09
C ARG A 115 2.79 -7.56 15.21
N LEU A 116 2.57 -8.03 13.98
CA LEU A 116 1.59 -7.45 13.05
C LEU A 116 0.17 -8.02 13.23
N MET A 117 -0.03 -9.03 14.07
CA MET A 117 -1.35 -9.63 14.26
C MET A 117 -2.42 -8.62 14.74
N PRO A 118 -2.12 -7.66 15.64
CA PRO A 118 -3.08 -6.63 15.98
C PRO A 118 -3.49 -5.75 14.79
N PHE A 119 -2.55 -5.43 13.89
CA PHE A 119 -2.82 -4.68 12.65
C PHE A 119 -3.83 -5.42 11.76
N TRP A 120 -3.58 -6.71 11.47
CA TRP A 120 -4.47 -7.51 10.62
C TRP A 120 -5.87 -7.63 11.20
N LYS A 121 -5.96 -7.92 12.49
CA LYS A 121 -7.24 -8.01 13.21
C LYS A 121 -8.00 -6.67 13.15
N ARG A 122 -7.31 -5.56 13.37
CA ARG A 122 -7.96 -4.25 13.35
C ARG A 122 -8.43 -3.87 11.96
N CYS A 123 -7.67 -4.16 10.91
CA CYS A 123 -8.11 -3.95 9.52
C CYS A 123 -9.37 -4.77 9.20
N ALA A 124 -9.44 -6.03 9.62
CA ALA A 124 -10.62 -6.88 9.43
C ALA A 124 -11.85 -6.33 10.16
N GLU A 125 -11.72 -5.91 11.44
CA GLU A 125 -12.80 -5.31 12.24
C GLU A 125 -13.34 -4.03 11.59
N LEU A 126 -12.46 -3.18 11.10
CA LEU A 126 -12.80 -1.92 10.44
C LEU A 126 -13.29 -2.10 9.01
N LYS A 127 -13.18 -3.33 8.45
CA LYS A 127 -13.44 -3.62 7.04
C LYS A 127 -12.65 -2.67 6.12
N LEU A 128 -11.36 -2.57 6.40
CA LEU A 128 -10.38 -1.84 5.58
C LEU A 128 -9.55 -2.87 4.81
N PRO A 129 -9.70 -2.98 3.48
CA PRO A 129 -8.83 -3.83 2.69
C PRO A 129 -7.39 -3.31 2.76
N VAL A 130 -6.44 -4.24 2.76
CA VAL A 130 -5.01 -3.92 2.86
C VAL A 130 -4.33 -4.20 1.53
N THR A 131 -3.84 -3.16 0.87
CA THR A 131 -2.97 -3.33 -0.31
C THR A 131 -1.52 -3.46 0.12
N ILE A 132 -0.88 -4.55 -0.31
CA ILE A 132 0.50 -4.88 0.05
C ILE A 132 1.36 -4.87 -1.22
N HIS A 133 2.56 -4.27 -1.15
CA HIS A 133 3.58 -4.55 -2.15
C HIS A 133 4.07 -5.98 -1.98
N MET A 134 4.05 -6.77 -3.05
CA MET A 134 4.36 -8.20 -2.99
C MET A 134 5.50 -8.59 -3.94
N GLY A 135 6.33 -9.51 -3.48
CA GLY A 135 7.40 -10.08 -4.29
C GLY A 135 8.68 -9.26 -4.29
N TYR A 136 9.28 -9.11 -5.47
CA TYR A 136 10.53 -8.38 -5.66
C TYR A 136 10.35 -6.86 -5.54
N ASP A 137 11.32 -6.20 -4.88
CA ASP A 137 11.48 -4.75 -4.91
C ASP A 137 12.95 -4.36 -5.12
N PRO A 138 13.27 -3.37 -6.00
CA PRO A 138 14.63 -2.90 -6.23
C PRO A 138 15.34 -2.32 -5.01
N VAL A 139 14.59 -1.90 -3.98
CA VAL A 139 15.17 -1.38 -2.72
C VAL A 139 15.80 -2.47 -1.89
N SER A 140 15.29 -3.70 -1.97
CA SER A 140 15.77 -4.86 -1.22
C SER A 140 15.86 -6.11 -2.08
N PRO A 141 16.70 -6.12 -3.14
CA PRO A 141 16.71 -7.17 -4.16
C PRO A 141 17.06 -8.57 -3.61
N GLU A 142 17.83 -8.62 -2.52
CA GLU A 142 18.27 -9.86 -1.89
C GLU A 142 17.24 -10.42 -0.89
N ASN A 143 16.37 -9.59 -0.36
CA ASN A 143 15.38 -9.97 0.65
C ASN A 143 13.96 -9.68 0.14
N ARG A 144 13.12 -10.70 0.16
CA ARG A 144 11.71 -10.54 -0.17
C ARG A 144 10.89 -10.49 1.10
N HIS A 145 10.42 -9.31 1.43
CA HIS A 145 9.71 -9.02 2.67
C HIS A 145 8.25 -9.48 2.65
N ALA A 146 7.69 -9.72 1.46
CA ALA A 146 6.30 -10.12 1.27
C ALA A 146 6.19 -11.17 0.15
N MET A 147 5.87 -12.40 0.53
CA MET A 147 5.73 -13.54 -0.38
C MET A 147 4.30 -14.10 -0.35
N PRO A 148 3.82 -14.72 -1.44
CA PRO A 148 2.46 -15.28 -1.46
C PRO A 148 2.13 -16.23 -0.31
N GLN A 149 3.07 -17.08 0.13
CA GLN A 149 2.87 -17.99 1.26
C GLN A 149 2.67 -17.26 2.60
N ASP A 150 3.16 -16.03 2.76
CA ASP A 150 2.98 -15.26 3.99
C ASP A 150 1.51 -14.86 4.18
N LEU A 151 0.76 -14.73 3.09
CA LEU A 151 -0.68 -14.44 3.12
C LEU A 151 -1.47 -15.63 3.68
N VAL A 152 -1.03 -16.87 3.43
CA VAL A 152 -1.62 -18.07 4.04
C VAL A 152 -1.51 -17.97 5.56
N PHE A 153 -0.32 -17.66 6.09
CA PHE A 153 -0.10 -17.46 7.52
C PHE A 153 -1.01 -16.39 8.13
N ILE A 154 -1.23 -15.27 7.42
CA ILE A 154 -2.13 -14.22 7.87
C ILE A 154 -3.57 -14.70 7.90
N HIS A 155 -4.06 -15.36 6.83
CA HIS A 155 -5.44 -15.82 6.73
C HIS A 155 -5.77 -16.97 7.67
N GLU A 156 -4.81 -17.83 8.02
CA GLU A 156 -5.01 -18.85 9.07
C GLU A 156 -5.36 -18.22 10.42
N LYS A 157 -4.84 -17.02 10.71
CA LYS A 157 -5.05 -16.31 11.97
C LYS A 157 -6.14 -15.25 11.91
N VAL A 158 -6.35 -14.65 10.75
CA VAL A 158 -7.32 -13.57 10.50
C VAL A 158 -8.04 -13.80 9.16
N PRO A 159 -8.96 -14.77 9.08
CA PRO A 159 -9.55 -15.24 7.83
C PRO A 159 -10.45 -14.21 7.14
N ASN A 160 -10.85 -13.15 7.83
CA ASN A 160 -11.79 -12.14 7.32
C ASN A 160 -11.10 -10.83 6.91
N VAL A 161 -9.76 -10.78 6.86
CA VAL A 161 -9.06 -9.60 6.36
C VAL A 161 -9.01 -9.66 4.82
N ASP A 162 -9.50 -8.61 4.17
CA ASP A 162 -9.41 -8.47 2.72
C ASP A 162 -8.03 -7.93 2.34
N ILE A 163 -7.32 -8.65 1.47
CA ILE A 163 -5.97 -8.31 1.02
C ILE A 163 -5.96 -8.09 -0.48
N ILE A 164 -5.33 -7.01 -0.92
CA ILE A 164 -5.02 -6.73 -2.32
C ILE A 164 -3.52 -6.96 -2.50
N ALA A 165 -3.17 -8.13 -3.04
CA ALA A 165 -1.80 -8.54 -3.30
C ALA A 165 -1.30 -7.88 -4.58
N ALA A 166 -0.62 -6.73 -4.45
CA ALA A 166 -0.17 -5.95 -5.61
C ALA A 166 0.75 -6.77 -6.53
N HIS A 167 0.84 -6.32 -7.80
CA HIS A 167 1.66 -6.95 -8.83
C HIS A 167 1.22 -8.38 -9.16
N MET A 168 -0.11 -8.57 -9.26
CA MET A 168 -0.73 -9.87 -9.52
C MET A 168 -0.29 -10.96 -8.52
N GLY A 169 -0.22 -10.57 -7.24
CA GLY A 169 0.17 -11.45 -6.13
C GLY A 169 1.67 -11.47 -5.81
N GLY A 170 2.53 -10.88 -6.65
CA GLY A 170 3.96 -10.72 -6.36
C GLY A 170 4.86 -10.71 -7.58
N ILE A 171 5.70 -9.67 -7.73
CA ILE A 171 6.69 -9.57 -8.80
C ILE A 171 7.64 -10.76 -8.74
N PHE A 172 7.78 -11.49 -9.86
CA PHE A 172 8.62 -12.68 -10.01
C PHE A 172 8.30 -13.84 -9.04
N CYS A 173 7.04 -13.91 -8.57
CA CYS A 173 6.58 -14.96 -7.63
C CYS A 173 5.33 -15.69 -8.14
N TRP A 174 5.00 -15.62 -9.43
CA TRP A 174 3.71 -16.09 -9.96
C TRP A 174 3.45 -17.59 -9.77
N GLU A 175 4.49 -18.43 -9.76
CA GLU A 175 4.31 -19.84 -9.43
C GLU A 175 3.82 -20.03 -7.98
N ALA A 176 4.37 -19.24 -7.04
CA ALA A 176 3.92 -19.24 -5.66
C ALA A 176 2.50 -18.66 -5.52
N VAL A 177 2.15 -17.65 -6.33
CA VAL A 177 0.77 -17.11 -6.41
C VAL A 177 -0.22 -18.21 -6.76
N PHE A 178 0.03 -18.97 -7.82
CA PHE A 178 -0.84 -20.08 -8.23
C PHE A 178 -0.95 -21.15 -7.14
N ARG A 179 0.15 -21.44 -6.46
CA ARG A 179 0.20 -22.49 -5.44
C ARG A 179 -0.51 -22.12 -4.15
N TYR A 180 -0.40 -20.87 -3.70
CA TYR A 180 -0.76 -20.50 -2.34
C TYR A 180 -1.99 -19.60 -2.22
N ILE A 181 -2.25 -18.71 -3.17
CA ILE A 181 -3.29 -17.69 -3.00
C ILE A 181 -4.34 -17.66 -4.11
N CYS A 182 -4.11 -18.28 -5.26
CA CYS A 182 -5.13 -18.35 -6.31
C CYS A 182 -6.39 -19.06 -5.83
N GLY A 183 -7.54 -18.36 -5.96
CA GLY A 183 -8.84 -18.91 -5.57
C GLY A 183 -9.24 -18.61 -4.11
N ASP A 184 -8.38 -17.95 -3.34
CA ASP A 184 -8.79 -17.39 -2.05
C ASP A 184 -9.77 -16.23 -2.28
N ARG A 185 -10.88 -16.24 -1.53
CA ARG A 185 -11.96 -15.24 -1.73
C ARG A 185 -11.72 -13.90 -1.06
N HIS A 186 -10.68 -13.80 -0.22
CA HIS A 186 -10.27 -12.59 0.50
C HIS A 186 -8.91 -12.04 0.02
N ILE A 187 -8.32 -12.65 -1.04
CA ILE A 187 -7.10 -12.17 -1.69
C ILE A 187 -7.42 -11.81 -3.15
N TRP A 188 -7.11 -10.56 -3.52
CA TRP A 188 -7.37 -9.95 -4.82
C TRP A 188 -6.08 -9.61 -5.55
#